data_919eee4d5495cc00c242e248af67e39a
#
_entry.id   919eee4d5495cc00c242e248af67e39a
#
_cell.length_a   1.000
_cell.length_b   1.000
_cell.length_c   1.000
_cell.angle_alpha   90.00
_cell.angle_beta   90.00
_cell.angle_gamma   90.00
#
_symmetry.space_group_name_H-M   'P 1'
#
loop_
_entity.id
_entity.type
_entity.pdbx_description
1 polymer ?
#
loop_
_entity_poly.entity_id
_entity_poly.type
_entity_poly.pdbx_seq_one_letter_code
_entity_poly.pdbx_strand_id
1 'polypeptide(L)'
;MSAANVLKFIKEKEAEFVDLRFTDPRGKLQHLTMDVTVVDEDMLNDGVFFDGSSIAGWKAINETDMILKPDTARMFMDPFTSHNTVVLFCDILDAIKKDPYERDPRGVAKKAEEYLKASGVGDKAFFGPEPEFFVFDDVRIKNDMNECGFKIDNKEGPYNSGKEYENGNMGHRPPIRGGYCPVPPVDSEQDMRGEYLKNLKEVGIKVEKHHHEVAPSQHELGMYFGTLVNQADNVQLYKYVVQMVTHSFGKTATFMPKPVAGDNGSGMHIHQSIWKGDTPVFSGDAYAGLSETALHYIGGILKHAKAINAFANSTTNSYKRLIPGFEAPVLLAYSARNRSASCRIPITLSKKGARCEIRFPDASGNPYLTFAAMLMAGLDGIKNKIHPGESFDKDLYELPPEEVKAIPTVCGSLREAMENLDKDREFLTQGGVFTDDQIDAYIALKFEEIHKFEHAPHPVEFEMYYSS
;
A
#
# COMPACT_ATOMS: atom_id res chain seq x y z
N MET A 1 -21.16 -14.07 3.57
CA MET A 1 -21.98 -15.05 2.81
C MET A 1 -21.66 -16.42 3.40
N SER A 2 -22.38 -17.50 3.00
CA SER A 2 -22.11 -18.86 3.49
C SER A 2 -21.35 -19.68 2.43
N ALA A 3 -20.75 -20.80 2.82
CA ALA A 3 -20.16 -21.78 1.89
C ALA A 3 -21.14 -22.17 0.77
N ALA A 4 -22.41 -22.38 1.12
CA ALA A 4 -23.47 -22.66 0.15
C ALA A 4 -23.63 -21.57 -0.92
N ASN A 5 -23.43 -20.27 -0.57
CA ASN A 5 -23.50 -19.19 -1.54
C ASN A 5 -22.29 -19.22 -2.50
N VAL A 6 -21.11 -19.62 -2.01
CA VAL A 6 -19.90 -19.79 -2.85
C VAL A 6 -20.13 -20.93 -3.84
N LEU A 7 -20.61 -22.09 -3.38
CA LEU A 7 -20.91 -23.25 -4.25
C LEU A 7 -21.96 -22.91 -5.30
N LYS A 8 -23.00 -22.15 -4.91
CA LYS A 8 -23.99 -21.65 -5.85
C LYS A 8 -23.37 -20.74 -6.92
N PHE A 9 -22.52 -19.82 -6.51
CA PHE A 9 -21.81 -18.90 -7.43
C PHE A 9 -20.90 -19.65 -8.39
N ILE A 10 -20.12 -20.62 -7.89
CA ILE A 10 -19.28 -21.53 -8.71
C ILE A 10 -20.10 -22.18 -9.81
N LYS A 11 -21.26 -22.72 -9.45
CA LYS A 11 -22.15 -23.39 -10.41
C LYS A 11 -22.77 -22.42 -11.42
N GLU A 12 -23.24 -21.25 -10.96
CA GLU A 12 -23.84 -20.22 -11.82
C GLU A 12 -22.86 -19.63 -12.82
N LYS A 13 -21.58 -19.56 -12.45
CA LYS A 13 -20.49 -19.03 -13.29
C LYS A 13 -19.78 -20.11 -14.10
N GLU A 14 -20.21 -21.37 -14.00
CA GLU A 14 -19.58 -22.50 -14.68
C GLU A 14 -18.06 -22.52 -14.44
N ALA A 15 -17.65 -22.27 -13.18
CA ALA A 15 -16.25 -22.21 -12.82
C ALA A 15 -15.58 -23.58 -12.95
N GLU A 16 -14.37 -23.59 -13.48
CA GLU A 16 -13.50 -24.76 -13.58
C GLU A 16 -12.49 -24.82 -12.43
N PHE A 17 -12.11 -23.64 -11.92
CA PHE A 17 -11.14 -23.51 -10.84
C PHE A 17 -11.59 -22.53 -9.74
N VAL A 18 -11.06 -22.75 -8.53
CA VAL A 18 -11.17 -21.84 -7.40
C VAL A 18 -9.76 -21.43 -6.97
N ASP A 19 -9.48 -20.13 -7.00
CA ASP A 19 -8.20 -19.54 -6.68
C ASP A 19 -8.23 -18.93 -5.28
N LEU A 20 -7.43 -19.49 -4.38
CA LEU A 20 -7.32 -19.08 -2.98
C LEU A 20 -6.17 -18.11 -2.84
N ARG A 21 -6.45 -16.82 -2.54
CA ARG A 21 -5.45 -15.76 -2.48
C ARG A 21 -5.19 -15.32 -1.04
N PHE A 22 -3.93 -15.11 -0.71
CA PHE A 22 -3.50 -14.62 0.58
C PHE A 22 -2.31 -13.67 0.41
N THR A 23 -1.99 -12.90 1.45
CA THR A 23 -0.89 -11.93 1.40
C THR A 23 0.22 -12.35 2.37
N ASP A 24 1.46 -12.39 1.88
CA ASP A 24 2.63 -12.71 2.70
C ASP A 24 3.06 -11.50 3.56
N PRO A 25 3.99 -11.65 4.52
CA PRO A 25 4.45 -10.54 5.37
C PRO A 25 5.05 -9.35 4.59
N ARG A 26 5.65 -9.61 3.42
CA ARG A 26 6.18 -8.53 2.55
C ARG A 26 5.11 -7.76 1.79
N GLY A 27 3.85 -8.22 1.82
CA GLY A 27 2.74 -7.60 1.08
C GLY A 27 2.55 -8.14 -0.34
N LYS A 28 3.19 -9.27 -0.68
CA LYS A 28 2.95 -9.93 -1.96
C LYS A 28 1.67 -10.75 -1.91
N LEU A 29 0.85 -10.61 -2.95
CA LEU A 29 -0.30 -11.47 -3.15
C LEU A 29 0.18 -12.83 -3.66
N GLN A 30 -0.14 -13.87 -2.91
CA GLN A 30 0.16 -15.28 -3.17
C GLN A 30 -1.14 -16.02 -3.49
N HIS A 31 -1.05 -17.18 -4.16
CA HIS A 31 -2.24 -17.96 -4.45
C HIS A 31 -1.96 -19.46 -4.56
N LEU A 32 -3.06 -20.22 -4.46
CA LEU A 32 -3.12 -21.65 -4.73
C LEU A 32 -4.45 -21.92 -5.45
N THR A 33 -4.40 -22.58 -6.60
CA THR A 33 -5.59 -22.86 -7.41
C THR A 33 -6.03 -24.32 -7.22
N MET A 34 -7.32 -24.50 -6.94
CA MET A 34 -7.98 -25.78 -6.76
C MET A 34 -8.84 -26.12 -7.97
N ASP A 35 -8.85 -27.37 -8.38
CA ASP A 35 -9.86 -27.88 -9.32
C ASP A 35 -11.23 -27.84 -8.63
N VAL A 36 -12.26 -27.41 -9.36
CA VAL A 36 -13.61 -27.22 -8.79
C VAL A 36 -14.22 -28.53 -8.26
N THR A 37 -13.79 -29.67 -8.76
CA THR A 37 -14.31 -30.99 -8.34
C THR A 37 -13.96 -31.39 -6.91
N VAL A 38 -12.93 -30.75 -6.32
CA VAL A 38 -12.52 -30.98 -4.93
C VAL A 38 -12.96 -29.85 -3.99
N VAL A 39 -13.75 -28.90 -4.49
CA VAL A 39 -14.28 -27.78 -3.70
C VAL A 39 -15.68 -28.12 -3.21
N ASP A 40 -15.82 -28.34 -1.93
CA ASP A 40 -17.09 -28.64 -1.27
C ASP A 40 -17.31 -27.72 -0.05
N GLU A 41 -18.38 -27.98 0.69
CA GLU A 41 -18.73 -27.21 1.88
C GLU A 41 -17.70 -27.38 3.00
N ASP A 42 -17.16 -28.58 3.16
CA ASP A 42 -16.16 -28.88 4.19
C ASP A 42 -14.85 -28.13 3.89
N MET A 43 -14.39 -28.17 2.64
CA MET A 43 -13.20 -27.40 2.21
C MET A 43 -13.41 -25.89 2.45
N LEU A 44 -14.55 -25.33 2.13
CA LEU A 44 -14.83 -23.90 2.34
C LEU A 44 -14.95 -23.55 3.83
N ASN A 45 -15.40 -24.48 4.67
CA ASN A 45 -15.53 -24.28 6.11
C ASN A 45 -14.27 -24.60 6.91
N ASP A 46 -13.48 -25.58 6.53
CA ASP A 46 -12.28 -26.04 7.26
C ASP A 46 -10.98 -25.49 6.67
N GLY A 47 -10.98 -25.15 5.37
CA GLY A 47 -9.82 -24.66 4.64
C GLY A 47 -8.95 -25.78 4.04
N VAL A 48 -7.81 -25.38 3.50
CA VAL A 48 -6.86 -26.25 2.78
C VAL A 48 -5.48 -26.14 3.39
N PHE A 49 -4.83 -27.28 3.61
CA PHE A 49 -3.44 -27.32 4.06
C PHE A 49 -2.49 -26.85 2.97
N PHE A 50 -1.48 -26.12 3.37
CA PHE A 50 -0.36 -25.73 2.51
C PHE A 50 0.94 -25.61 3.31
N ASP A 51 2.08 -25.57 2.62
CA ASP A 51 3.39 -25.41 3.23
C ASP A 51 3.69 -23.95 3.57
N GLY A 52 3.49 -23.57 4.84
CA GLY A 52 3.80 -22.25 5.35
C GLY A 52 5.30 -21.96 5.47
N SER A 53 6.18 -22.98 5.47
CA SER A 53 7.63 -22.76 5.51
C SER A 53 8.20 -22.21 4.21
N SER A 54 7.47 -22.36 3.11
CA SER A 54 7.79 -21.76 1.82
C SER A 54 7.50 -20.25 1.76
N ILE A 55 6.85 -19.70 2.79
CA ILE A 55 6.57 -18.26 2.90
C ILE A 55 7.57 -17.62 3.85
N ALA A 56 8.40 -16.72 3.31
CA ALA A 56 9.43 -16.04 4.10
C ALA A 56 8.83 -15.23 5.26
N GLY A 57 9.43 -15.40 6.45
CA GLY A 57 8.98 -14.74 7.68
C GLY A 57 7.84 -15.46 8.43
N TRP A 58 7.38 -16.62 7.94
CA TRP A 58 6.37 -17.43 8.63
C TRP A 58 6.98 -18.57 9.43
N LYS A 59 6.67 -19.83 9.06
CA LYS A 59 7.07 -21.01 9.83
C LYS A 59 8.50 -21.47 9.49
N ALA A 60 9.11 -22.20 10.41
CA ALA A 60 10.35 -22.93 10.13
C ALA A 60 10.06 -24.25 9.41
N ILE A 61 11.07 -24.83 8.77
CA ILE A 61 10.95 -26.06 7.97
C ILE A 61 10.47 -27.29 8.76
N ASN A 62 10.56 -27.26 10.08
CA ASN A 62 10.07 -28.32 10.98
C ASN A 62 8.62 -28.11 11.45
N GLU A 63 7.96 -27.03 11.02
CA GLU A 63 6.57 -26.69 11.36
C GLU A 63 5.87 -26.19 10.10
N THR A 64 5.75 -27.04 9.07
CA THR A 64 5.37 -26.64 7.71
C THR A 64 3.88 -26.37 7.54
N ASP A 65 3.05 -27.17 8.20
CA ASP A 65 1.63 -27.20 7.89
C ASP A 65 0.86 -25.97 8.41
N MET A 66 0.15 -25.33 7.52
CA MET A 66 -0.75 -24.22 7.79
C MET A 66 -2.05 -24.38 6.98
N ILE A 67 -3.08 -23.65 7.34
CA ILE A 67 -4.39 -23.73 6.68
C ILE A 67 -4.71 -22.40 6.00
N LEU A 68 -5.03 -22.46 4.69
CA LEU A 68 -5.71 -21.40 3.95
C LEU A 68 -7.21 -21.50 4.23
N LYS A 69 -7.75 -20.55 4.97
CA LYS A 69 -9.20 -20.50 5.30
C LYS A 69 -9.90 -19.50 4.41
N PRO A 70 -10.71 -19.92 3.43
CA PRO A 70 -11.41 -19.02 2.54
C PRO A 70 -12.36 -18.07 3.30
N ASP A 71 -12.32 -16.79 2.98
CA ASP A 71 -13.30 -15.81 3.43
C ASP A 71 -14.46 -15.76 2.44
N THR A 72 -15.58 -16.37 2.83
CA THR A 72 -16.76 -16.46 1.97
C THR A 72 -17.53 -15.13 1.84
N ALA A 73 -17.11 -14.07 2.54
CA ALA A 73 -17.78 -12.78 2.48
C ALA A 73 -17.60 -12.06 1.13
N ARG A 74 -16.53 -12.39 0.41
CA ARG A 74 -16.21 -11.78 -0.89
C ARG A 74 -15.73 -12.85 -1.87
N MET A 75 -16.30 -12.85 -3.07
CA MET A 75 -15.88 -13.69 -4.19
C MET A 75 -16.10 -12.95 -5.50
N PHE A 76 -15.31 -13.25 -6.51
CA PHE A 76 -15.44 -12.68 -7.85
C PHE A 76 -14.83 -13.62 -8.89
N MET A 77 -15.18 -13.41 -10.19
CA MET A 77 -14.52 -14.08 -11.30
C MET A 77 -13.23 -13.35 -11.64
N ASP A 78 -12.14 -14.09 -11.86
CA ASP A 78 -10.90 -13.51 -12.38
C ASP A 78 -11.08 -13.16 -13.87
N PRO A 79 -11.00 -11.87 -14.27
CA PRO A 79 -11.21 -11.47 -15.66
C PRO A 79 -10.02 -11.78 -16.58
N PHE A 80 -8.91 -12.29 -16.06
CA PHE A 80 -7.65 -12.46 -16.81
C PHE A 80 -7.29 -13.91 -17.09
N THR A 81 -7.96 -14.88 -16.46
CA THR A 81 -7.70 -16.29 -16.70
C THR A 81 -8.47 -16.80 -17.91
N SER A 82 -7.86 -17.71 -18.68
CA SER A 82 -8.49 -18.33 -19.86
C SER A 82 -9.60 -19.33 -19.48
N HIS A 83 -9.57 -19.84 -18.26
CA HIS A 83 -10.56 -20.74 -17.68
C HIS A 83 -11.36 -20.01 -16.61
N ASN A 84 -12.65 -20.30 -16.51
CA ASN A 84 -13.52 -19.69 -15.53
C ASN A 84 -13.03 -19.97 -14.11
N THR A 85 -12.48 -18.96 -13.46
CA THR A 85 -11.84 -19.07 -12.13
C THR A 85 -12.53 -18.16 -11.14
N VAL A 86 -13.06 -18.74 -10.05
CA VAL A 86 -13.57 -17.99 -8.90
C VAL A 86 -12.41 -17.67 -7.94
N VAL A 87 -12.32 -16.46 -7.48
CA VAL A 87 -11.29 -16.01 -6.51
C VAL A 87 -11.90 -15.79 -5.14
N LEU A 88 -11.22 -16.28 -4.11
CA LEU A 88 -11.49 -16.04 -2.69
C LEU A 88 -10.23 -15.57 -1.98
N PHE A 89 -10.35 -14.54 -1.13
CA PHE A 89 -9.29 -14.21 -0.17
C PHE A 89 -9.31 -15.21 0.99
N CYS A 90 -8.15 -15.49 1.55
CA CYS A 90 -7.99 -16.41 2.66
C CYS A 90 -7.37 -15.74 3.88
N ASP A 91 -7.82 -16.16 5.05
CA ASP A 91 -7.10 -16.00 6.30
C ASP A 91 -6.17 -17.20 6.51
N ILE A 92 -5.14 -17.03 7.33
CA ILE A 92 -4.21 -18.11 7.65
C ILE A 92 -4.47 -18.61 9.06
N LEU A 93 -4.60 -19.93 9.22
CA LEU A 93 -4.76 -20.57 10.52
C LEU A 93 -3.60 -21.46 10.84
N ASP A 94 -3.29 -21.58 12.12
CA ASP A 94 -2.38 -22.61 12.64
C ASP A 94 -3.01 -24.01 12.43
N ALA A 95 -2.23 -24.95 11.91
CA ALA A 95 -2.74 -26.27 11.54
C ALA A 95 -3.15 -27.13 12.75
N ILE A 96 -2.52 -26.91 13.92
CA ILE A 96 -2.75 -27.71 15.14
C ILE A 96 -3.86 -27.09 15.97
N LYS A 97 -3.76 -25.80 16.27
CA LYS A 97 -4.71 -25.08 17.13
C LYS A 97 -5.98 -24.68 16.38
N LYS A 98 -5.90 -24.56 15.05
CA LYS A 98 -6.95 -23.99 14.18
C LYS A 98 -7.34 -22.54 14.51
N ASP A 99 -6.51 -21.87 15.30
CA ASP A 99 -6.64 -20.45 15.61
C ASP A 99 -6.01 -19.58 14.50
N PRO A 100 -6.42 -18.28 14.37
CA PRO A 100 -5.78 -17.35 13.48
C PRO A 100 -4.27 -17.28 13.70
N TYR A 101 -3.49 -17.42 12.64
CA TYR A 101 -2.03 -17.37 12.71
C TYR A 101 -1.55 -15.94 13.02
N GLU A 102 -0.71 -15.79 14.03
CA GLU A 102 -0.32 -14.47 14.55
C GLU A 102 0.40 -13.58 13.53
N ARG A 103 1.15 -14.20 12.59
CA ARG A 103 1.89 -13.50 11.55
C ARG A 103 1.10 -13.31 10.25
N ASP A 104 -0.20 -13.65 10.23
CA ASP A 104 -1.08 -13.36 9.10
C ASP A 104 -1.41 -11.87 9.03
N PRO A 105 -0.98 -11.13 7.99
CA PRO A 105 -1.25 -9.70 7.87
C PRO A 105 -2.74 -9.37 7.85
N ARG A 106 -3.55 -10.20 7.18
CA ARG A 106 -5.00 -10.00 7.11
C ARG A 106 -5.67 -10.24 8.47
N GLY A 107 -5.17 -11.21 9.23
CA GLY A 107 -5.59 -11.48 10.60
C GLY A 107 -5.28 -10.30 11.53
N VAL A 108 -4.12 -9.66 11.39
CA VAL A 108 -3.77 -8.44 12.14
C VAL A 108 -4.74 -7.31 11.84
N ALA A 109 -5.07 -7.09 10.56
CA ALA A 109 -6.02 -6.06 10.15
C ALA A 109 -7.42 -6.28 10.76
N LYS A 110 -7.89 -7.53 10.82
CA LYS A 110 -9.15 -7.91 11.50
C LYS A 110 -9.11 -7.59 13.00
N LYS A 111 -8.01 -7.96 13.67
CA LYS A 111 -7.82 -7.64 15.10
C LYS A 111 -7.80 -6.13 15.36
N ALA A 112 -7.25 -5.32 14.45
CA ALA A 112 -7.27 -3.87 14.57
C ALA A 112 -8.70 -3.29 14.48
N GLU A 113 -9.55 -3.80 13.58
CA GLU A 113 -10.96 -3.42 13.52
C GLU A 113 -11.73 -3.83 14.80
N GLU A 114 -11.44 -4.99 15.35
CA GLU A 114 -12.03 -5.46 16.61
C GLU A 114 -11.57 -4.61 17.79
N TYR A 115 -10.29 -4.24 17.85
CA TYR A 115 -9.74 -3.36 18.87
C TYR A 115 -10.38 -1.98 18.83
N LEU A 116 -10.61 -1.41 17.64
CA LEU A 116 -11.35 -0.15 17.50
C LEU A 116 -12.74 -0.25 18.16
N LYS A 117 -13.50 -1.31 17.87
CA LYS A 117 -14.82 -1.53 18.47
C LYS A 117 -14.74 -1.66 19.99
N ALA A 118 -13.79 -2.45 20.48
CA ALA A 118 -13.58 -2.67 21.91
C ALA A 118 -13.16 -1.38 22.65
N SER A 119 -12.44 -0.47 21.99
CA SER A 119 -12.03 0.82 22.55
C SER A 119 -13.20 1.77 22.82
N GLY A 120 -14.35 1.56 22.17
CA GLY A 120 -15.54 2.41 22.26
C GLY A 120 -15.42 3.75 21.51
N VAL A 121 -14.29 4.03 20.86
CA VAL A 121 -14.07 5.25 20.06
C VAL A 121 -14.95 5.26 18.80
N GLY A 122 -15.08 4.10 18.16
CA GLY A 122 -15.90 3.93 16.98
C GLY A 122 -16.15 2.46 16.67
N ASP A 123 -16.91 2.20 15.64
CA ASP A 123 -17.20 0.84 15.16
C ASP A 123 -16.69 0.60 13.73
N LYS A 124 -16.31 1.65 13.01
CA LYS A 124 -15.76 1.61 11.65
C LYS A 124 -14.60 2.58 11.52
N ALA A 125 -13.50 2.10 10.98
CA ALA A 125 -12.43 2.93 10.46
C ALA A 125 -12.45 2.85 8.93
N PHE A 126 -12.58 4.00 8.26
CA PHE A 126 -12.54 4.08 6.80
C PHE A 126 -11.16 4.51 6.32
N PHE A 127 -10.71 3.83 5.28
CA PHE A 127 -9.46 4.08 4.58
C PHE A 127 -9.73 4.36 3.11
N GLY A 128 -9.09 5.41 2.57
CA GLY A 128 -9.13 5.77 1.16
C GLY A 128 -7.71 5.91 0.64
N PRO A 129 -7.07 4.81 0.21
CA PRO A 129 -5.74 4.85 -0.37
C PRO A 129 -5.77 5.33 -1.82
N GLU A 130 -4.74 6.07 -2.22
CA GLU A 130 -4.49 6.60 -3.56
C GLU A 130 -3.16 6.07 -4.09
N PRO A 131 -3.06 4.79 -4.51
CA PRO A 131 -1.81 4.22 -4.96
C PRO A 131 -1.46 4.68 -6.38
N GLU A 132 -0.29 5.29 -6.50
CA GLU A 132 0.33 5.70 -7.76
C GLU A 132 1.24 4.58 -8.29
N PHE A 133 1.47 4.56 -9.60
CA PHE A 133 2.33 3.58 -10.24
C PHE A 133 2.94 4.08 -11.55
N PHE A 134 4.03 3.42 -11.98
CA PHE A 134 4.66 3.66 -13.27
C PHE A 134 4.38 2.52 -14.24
N VAL A 135 4.31 2.86 -15.52
CA VAL A 135 4.20 1.91 -16.63
C VAL A 135 5.39 2.07 -17.56
N PHE A 136 6.05 0.97 -17.91
CA PHE A 136 7.19 0.96 -18.82
C PHE A 136 6.95 0.04 -20.03
N ASP A 137 7.56 0.40 -21.16
CA ASP A 137 7.57 -0.42 -22.38
C ASP A 137 8.60 -1.55 -22.27
N ASP A 138 9.71 -1.33 -21.57
CA ASP A 138 10.79 -2.31 -21.40
C ASP A 138 11.52 -2.07 -20.07
N VAL A 139 11.84 -3.15 -19.37
CA VAL A 139 12.63 -3.14 -18.12
C VAL A 139 13.69 -4.23 -18.18
N ARG A 140 14.96 -3.85 -18.12
CA ARG A 140 16.09 -4.77 -18.09
C ARG A 140 16.89 -4.58 -16.84
N ILE A 141 17.20 -5.67 -16.16
CA ILE A 141 17.91 -5.68 -14.89
C ILE A 141 19.18 -6.52 -15.04
N LYS A 142 20.31 -5.96 -14.64
CA LYS A 142 21.60 -6.64 -14.48
C LYS A 142 22.01 -6.58 -13.02
N ASN A 143 22.34 -7.72 -12.43
CA ASN A 143 22.82 -7.82 -11.06
C ASN A 143 23.80 -8.99 -10.94
N ASP A 144 24.85 -8.93 -11.76
CA ASP A 144 25.93 -9.90 -11.80
C ASP A 144 27.15 -9.36 -11.05
N MET A 145 28.15 -10.21 -10.77
CA MET A 145 29.36 -9.84 -10.02
C MET A 145 30.16 -8.71 -10.69
N ASN A 146 30.10 -8.61 -12.01
CA ASN A 146 30.89 -7.69 -12.83
C ASN A 146 30.06 -6.62 -13.54
N GLU A 147 28.72 -6.70 -13.46
CA GLU A 147 27.82 -5.76 -14.12
C GLU A 147 26.55 -5.58 -13.29
N CYS A 148 26.30 -4.36 -12.87
CA CYS A 148 25.15 -4.01 -12.04
C CYS A 148 24.47 -2.76 -12.63
N GLY A 149 23.14 -2.82 -12.76
CA GLY A 149 22.35 -1.68 -13.23
C GLY A 149 20.98 -2.11 -13.74
N PHE A 150 20.25 -1.12 -14.25
CA PHE A 150 18.97 -1.33 -14.90
C PHE A 150 18.81 -0.38 -16.07
N LYS A 151 18.00 -0.79 -17.04
CA LYS A 151 17.53 0.06 -18.13
C LYS A 151 16.02 -0.02 -18.19
N ILE A 152 15.38 1.13 -18.09
CA ILE A 152 13.93 1.27 -18.29
C ILE A 152 13.67 2.07 -19.55
N ASP A 153 12.55 1.81 -20.17
CA ASP A 153 12.16 2.46 -21.41
C ASP A 153 10.66 2.76 -21.43
N ASN A 154 10.28 3.93 -21.94
CA ASN A 154 8.89 4.31 -22.13
C ASN A 154 8.77 5.40 -23.20
N LYS A 155 7.75 5.31 -24.04
CA LYS A 155 7.51 6.27 -25.13
C LYS A 155 7.29 7.72 -24.67
N GLU A 156 6.84 7.91 -23.43
CA GLU A 156 6.67 9.26 -22.81
C GLU A 156 7.97 9.79 -22.21
N GLY A 157 8.96 8.92 -21.96
CA GLY A 157 10.20 9.31 -21.31
C GLY A 157 11.05 10.22 -22.17
N PRO A 158 11.56 11.35 -21.66
CA PRO A 158 12.46 12.24 -22.42
C PRO A 158 13.79 11.57 -22.80
N TYR A 159 14.15 10.49 -22.10
CA TYR A 159 15.35 9.66 -22.35
C TYR A 159 15.19 8.72 -23.56
N ASN A 160 14.00 8.66 -24.20
CA ASN A 160 13.68 7.75 -25.29
C ASN A 160 13.63 8.40 -26.67
N SER A 161 14.19 9.60 -26.83
CA SER A 161 14.10 10.36 -28.09
C SER A 161 14.70 9.67 -29.30
N GLY A 162 15.65 8.76 -29.11
CA GLY A 162 16.30 7.99 -30.18
C GLY A 162 15.70 6.62 -30.45
N LYS A 163 14.65 6.20 -29.73
CA LYS A 163 14.01 4.91 -29.96
C LYS A 163 12.97 4.98 -31.07
N GLU A 164 12.95 3.99 -31.94
CA GLU A 164 11.90 3.79 -32.94
C GLU A 164 10.75 2.96 -32.34
N TYR A 165 9.54 3.41 -32.54
CA TYR A 165 8.30 2.72 -32.19
C TYR A 165 7.52 2.36 -33.44
N GLU A 166 6.64 1.37 -33.40
CA GLU A 166 5.83 0.91 -34.53
C GLU A 166 5.10 2.06 -35.26
N ASN A 167 4.56 3.01 -34.51
CA ASN A 167 3.87 4.17 -35.06
C ASN A 167 4.74 5.45 -35.08
N GLY A 168 6.06 5.30 -35.00
CA GLY A 168 7.01 6.40 -34.93
C GLY A 168 7.03 7.13 -33.57
N ASN A 169 7.96 8.07 -33.43
CA ASN A 169 8.13 8.89 -32.24
C ASN A 169 7.59 10.30 -32.51
N MET A 170 6.36 10.57 -32.12
CA MET A 170 5.62 11.76 -32.56
C MET A 170 5.92 13.02 -31.75
N GLY A 171 6.78 12.97 -30.75
CA GLY A 171 7.21 14.14 -29.98
C GLY A 171 6.21 14.65 -28.94
N HIS A 172 5.00 14.13 -28.86
CA HIS A 172 4.04 14.45 -27.82
C HIS A 172 4.42 13.73 -26.51
N ARG A 173 5.02 14.47 -25.57
CA ARG A 173 5.51 13.94 -24.31
C ARG A 173 5.30 14.91 -23.17
N PRO A 174 4.93 14.43 -21.98
CA PRO A 174 4.95 15.28 -20.79
C PRO A 174 6.40 15.65 -20.44
N PRO A 175 6.68 16.88 -20.02
CA PRO A 175 7.98 17.24 -19.51
C PRO A 175 8.24 16.59 -18.13
N ILE A 176 9.50 16.49 -17.74
CA ILE A 176 9.90 16.08 -16.40
C ILE A 176 9.18 16.99 -15.38
N ARG A 177 8.52 16.40 -14.38
CA ARG A 177 7.71 17.10 -13.36
C ARG A 177 6.55 17.96 -13.92
N GLY A 178 6.07 17.69 -15.12
CA GLY A 178 5.02 18.50 -15.77
C GLY A 178 3.94 17.68 -16.43
N GLY A 179 3.78 16.39 -16.07
CA GLY A 179 2.81 15.48 -16.67
C GLY A 179 1.44 15.43 -15.99
N TYR A 180 1.11 16.34 -15.08
CA TYR A 180 -0.16 16.28 -14.37
C TYR A 180 -1.35 16.65 -15.26
N CYS A 181 -2.25 15.68 -15.49
CA CYS A 181 -3.51 15.85 -16.22
C CYS A 181 -3.41 16.43 -17.65
N PRO A 182 -2.45 16.11 -18.52
CA PRO A 182 -2.48 16.53 -19.91
C PRO A 182 -3.61 15.81 -20.65
N VAL A 183 -4.05 16.40 -21.76
CA VAL A 183 -4.96 15.68 -22.66
C VAL A 183 -4.19 14.88 -23.71
N PRO A 184 -4.79 13.83 -24.32
CA PRO A 184 -4.19 13.17 -25.48
C PRO A 184 -3.90 14.18 -26.62
N PRO A 185 -2.83 14.00 -27.40
CA PRO A 185 -1.93 12.83 -27.45
C PRO A 185 -0.75 12.88 -26.48
N VAL A 186 -0.57 13.95 -25.69
CA VAL A 186 0.48 14.02 -24.65
C VAL A 186 0.27 12.92 -23.59
N ASP A 187 -0.97 12.76 -23.14
CA ASP A 187 -1.41 11.60 -22.38
C ASP A 187 -1.60 10.40 -23.32
N SER A 188 -0.60 9.57 -23.44
CA SER A 188 -0.60 8.46 -24.39
C SER A 188 -1.27 7.19 -23.86
N GLU A 189 -1.66 7.15 -22.56
CA GLU A 189 -2.13 5.94 -21.88
C GLU A 189 -3.58 6.06 -21.36
N GLN A 190 -4.34 7.02 -21.86
CA GLN A 190 -5.73 7.24 -21.40
C GLN A 190 -6.61 5.99 -21.57
N ASP A 191 -6.51 5.30 -22.72
CA ASP A 191 -7.35 4.13 -22.99
C ASP A 191 -7.00 2.96 -22.09
N MET A 192 -5.71 2.76 -21.81
CA MET A 192 -5.25 1.74 -20.86
C MET A 192 -5.78 2.04 -19.45
N ARG A 193 -5.78 3.31 -19.00
CA ARG A 193 -6.39 3.67 -17.70
C ARG A 193 -7.90 3.46 -17.68
N GLY A 194 -8.59 3.66 -18.79
CA GLY A 194 -10.01 3.29 -18.94
C GLY A 194 -10.24 1.79 -18.74
N GLU A 195 -9.35 0.95 -19.30
CA GLU A 195 -9.43 -0.51 -19.17
C GLU A 195 -9.13 -0.97 -17.72
N TYR A 196 -8.22 -0.30 -16.99
CA TYR A 196 -8.06 -0.54 -15.55
C TYR A 196 -9.37 -0.34 -14.79
N LEU A 197 -10.04 0.81 -14.97
CA LEU A 197 -11.28 1.09 -14.24
C LEU A 197 -12.39 0.09 -14.57
N LYS A 198 -12.45 -0.38 -15.81
CA LYS A 198 -13.42 -1.40 -16.22
C LYS A 198 -13.16 -2.71 -15.47
N ASN A 199 -11.94 -3.21 -15.50
CA ASN A 199 -11.59 -4.47 -14.81
C ASN A 199 -11.66 -4.36 -13.28
N LEU A 200 -11.33 -3.22 -12.68
CA LEU A 200 -11.53 -2.98 -11.26
C LEU A 200 -13.01 -3.09 -10.85
N LYS A 201 -13.94 -2.60 -11.70
CA LYS A 201 -15.38 -2.79 -11.46
C LYS A 201 -15.80 -4.26 -11.57
N GLU A 202 -15.23 -5.01 -12.49
CA GLU A 202 -15.53 -6.44 -12.66
C GLU A 202 -15.15 -7.26 -11.43
N VAL A 203 -14.03 -6.93 -10.77
CA VAL A 203 -13.63 -7.58 -9.51
C VAL A 203 -14.30 -6.96 -8.26
N GLY A 204 -15.29 -6.09 -8.45
CA GLY A 204 -16.12 -5.55 -7.38
C GLY A 204 -15.54 -4.34 -6.67
N ILE A 205 -14.55 -3.65 -7.22
CA ILE A 205 -14.02 -2.40 -6.67
C ILE A 205 -14.83 -1.22 -7.22
N LYS A 206 -15.34 -0.39 -6.33
CA LYS A 206 -15.99 0.86 -6.72
C LYS A 206 -14.92 1.91 -7.04
N VAL A 207 -14.87 2.33 -8.30
CA VAL A 207 -13.90 3.30 -8.82
C VAL A 207 -14.50 4.68 -8.99
N GLU A 208 -13.67 5.70 -9.07
CA GLU A 208 -14.06 7.10 -9.16
C GLU A 208 -13.54 7.77 -10.43
N LYS A 209 -12.23 7.79 -10.62
CA LYS A 209 -11.53 8.55 -11.66
C LYS A 209 -10.20 7.90 -12.04
N HIS A 210 -9.60 8.40 -13.10
CA HIS A 210 -8.19 8.17 -13.41
C HIS A 210 -7.56 9.43 -13.96
N HIS A 211 -6.27 9.58 -13.82
CA HIS A 211 -5.49 10.64 -14.45
C HIS A 211 -4.03 10.24 -14.65
N HIS A 212 -3.35 10.98 -15.52
CA HIS A 212 -1.90 10.94 -15.64
C HIS A 212 -1.29 11.74 -14.48
N GLU A 213 -0.25 11.21 -13.88
CA GLU A 213 0.47 11.83 -12.79
C GLU A 213 1.61 12.74 -13.28
N VAL A 214 2.37 13.32 -12.32
CA VAL A 214 3.36 14.37 -12.55
C VAL A 214 4.53 13.90 -13.41
N ALA A 215 5.04 12.67 -13.16
CA ALA A 215 6.14 12.14 -13.96
C ALA A 215 5.64 11.50 -15.27
N PRO A 216 6.44 11.55 -16.37
CA PRO A 216 6.20 10.68 -17.52
C PRO A 216 5.99 9.23 -17.10
N SER A 217 5.03 8.55 -17.72
CA SER A 217 4.68 7.14 -17.43
C SER A 217 4.04 6.88 -16.07
N GLN A 218 3.68 7.91 -15.32
CA GLN A 218 3.10 7.77 -13.98
C GLN A 218 1.59 7.97 -14.01
N HIS A 219 0.86 7.14 -13.25
CA HIS A 219 -0.60 7.08 -13.26
C HIS A 219 -1.17 6.92 -11.86
N GLU A 220 -2.42 7.39 -11.71
CA GLU A 220 -3.23 7.17 -10.52
C GLU A 220 -4.68 6.84 -10.91
N LEU A 221 -5.30 5.92 -10.16
CA LEU A 221 -6.70 5.56 -10.29
C LEU A 221 -7.38 5.76 -8.94
N GLY A 222 -8.45 6.54 -8.91
CA GLY A 222 -9.26 6.76 -7.71
C GLY A 222 -10.21 5.59 -7.45
N MET A 223 -10.20 5.08 -6.22
CA MET A 223 -11.20 4.15 -5.71
C MET A 223 -11.91 4.73 -4.50
N TYR A 224 -13.18 4.34 -4.30
CA TYR A 224 -13.92 4.75 -3.13
C TYR A 224 -13.31 4.17 -1.85
N PHE A 225 -13.43 4.90 -0.76
CA PHE A 225 -13.01 4.44 0.56
C PHE A 225 -13.84 3.24 1.05
N GLY A 226 -13.28 2.45 1.94
CA GLY A 226 -13.91 1.30 2.58
C GLY A 226 -13.35 1.06 3.97
N THR A 227 -13.85 0.04 4.67
CA THR A 227 -13.30 -0.38 5.97
C THR A 227 -11.90 -0.95 5.80
N LEU A 228 -11.15 -1.03 6.89
CA LEU A 228 -9.72 -1.35 6.88
C LEU A 228 -9.41 -2.63 6.10
N VAL A 229 -10.00 -3.76 6.48
CA VAL A 229 -9.74 -5.06 5.82
C VAL A 229 -10.20 -5.06 4.37
N ASN A 230 -11.42 -4.53 4.12
CA ASN A 230 -11.95 -4.47 2.76
C ASN A 230 -11.06 -3.62 1.84
N GLN A 231 -10.53 -2.52 2.34
CA GLN A 231 -9.69 -1.63 1.56
C GLN A 231 -8.28 -2.17 1.36
N ALA A 232 -7.75 -2.93 2.31
CA ALA A 232 -6.49 -3.64 2.13
C ALA A 232 -6.61 -4.75 1.06
N ASP A 233 -7.72 -5.52 1.07
CA ASP A 233 -8.06 -6.45 0.00
C ASP A 233 -8.16 -5.73 -1.35
N ASN A 234 -8.79 -4.55 -1.39
CA ASN A 234 -8.92 -3.74 -2.61
C ASN A 234 -7.57 -3.26 -3.15
N VAL A 235 -6.62 -2.86 -2.29
CA VAL A 235 -5.26 -2.47 -2.72
C VAL A 235 -4.54 -3.65 -3.38
N GLN A 236 -4.68 -4.85 -2.83
CA GLN A 236 -4.09 -6.05 -3.44
C GLN A 236 -4.69 -6.35 -4.82
N LEU A 237 -6.01 -6.27 -4.96
CA LEU A 237 -6.68 -6.43 -6.26
C LEU A 237 -6.35 -5.29 -7.23
N TYR A 238 -6.24 -4.08 -6.75
CA TYR A 238 -5.83 -2.94 -7.56
C TYR A 238 -4.47 -3.20 -8.20
N LYS A 239 -3.48 -3.61 -7.40
CA LYS A 239 -2.14 -3.95 -7.90
C LYS A 239 -2.20 -5.07 -8.94
N TYR A 240 -2.95 -6.12 -8.65
CA TYR A 240 -3.13 -7.25 -9.56
C TYR A 240 -3.74 -6.83 -10.90
N VAL A 241 -4.86 -6.11 -10.86
CA VAL A 241 -5.56 -5.63 -12.07
C VAL A 241 -4.66 -4.69 -12.88
N VAL A 242 -3.96 -3.75 -12.24
CA VAL A 242 -3.02 -2.86 -12.93
C VAL A 242 -1.93 -3.66 -13.64
N GLN A 243 -1.32 -4.62 -12.98
CA GLN A 243 -0.27 -5.44 -13.59
C GLN A 243 -0.79 -6.29 -14.74
N MET A 244 -1.95 -6.91 -14.60
CA MET A 244 -2.54 -7.78 -15.63
C MET A 244 -3.02 -7.00 -16.86
N VAL A 245 -3.71 -5.89 -16.69
CA VAL A 245 -4.12 -5.03 -17.82
C VAL A 245 -2.89 -4.45 -18.52
N THR A 246 -1.90 -3.95 -17.77
CA THR A 246 -0.65 -3.45 -18.37
C THR A 246 0.03 -4.53 -19.19
N HIS A 247 0.09 -5.77 -18.68
CA HIS A 247 0.63 -6.91 -19.39
C HIS A 247 -0.12 -7.20 -20.72
N SER A 248 -1.45 -7.09 -20.73
CA SER A 248 -2.26 -7.27 -21.93
C SER A 248 -2.00 -6.21 -23.01
N PHE A 249 -1.49 -5.04 -22.63
CA PHE A 249 -1.03 -3.98 -23.54
C PHE A 249 0.44 -4.15 -23.98
N GLY A 250 1.09 -5.26 -23.63
CA GLY A 250 2.51 -5.50 -23.94
C GLY A 250 3.48 -4.61 -23.17
N LYS A 251 3.07 -4.10 -22.01
CA LYS A 251 3.84 -3.22 -21.14
C LYS A 251 3.99 -3.83 -19.75
N THR A 252 4.68 -3.14 -18.85
CA THR A 252 4.86 -3.57 -17.46
C THR A 252 4.61 -2.43 -16.49
N ALA A 253 3.91 -2.71 -15.38
CA ALA A 253 3.63 -1.76 -14.31
C ALA A 253 4.45 -2.06 -13.06
N THR A 254 4.86 -1.01 -12.36
CA THR A 254 5.54 -1.13 -11.06
C THR A 254 4.97 -0.17 -10.03
N PHE A 255 4.86 -0.65 -8.80
CA PHE A 255 4.55 0.14 -7.62
C PHE A 255 5.81 0.52 -6.83
N MET A 256 6.99 0.42 -7.42
CA MET A 256 8.21 0.93 -6.80
C MET A 256 8.06 2.42 -6.50
N PRO A 257 8.40 2.86 -5.29
CA PRO A 257 8.24 4.25 -4.89
C PRO A 257 9.11 5.24 -5.69
N LYS A 258 10.28 4.81 -6.17
CA LYS A 258 11.20 5.65 -6.93
C LYS A 258 11.93 4.86 -8.01
N PRO A 259 11.27 4.51 -9.12
CA PRO A 259 11.92 3.78 -10.21
C PRO A 259 12.77 4.68 -11.12
N VAL A 260 12.47 5.98 -11.18
CA VAL A 260 13.14 6.96 -12.05
C VAL A 260 13.85 8.01 -11.20
N ALA A 261 15.17 8.18 -11.41
CA ALA A 261 15.94 9.24 -10.77
C ALA A 261 15.62 10.61 -11.40
N GLY A 262 15.61 11.67 -10.59
CA GLY A 262 15.43 13.05 -11.07
C GLY A 262 13.98 13.46 -11.38
N ASP A 263 12.99 12.57 -11.23
CA ASP A 263 11.58 12.88 -11.38
C ASP A 263 10.77 12.53 -10.11
N ASN A 264 9.46 12.76 -10.09
CA ASN A 264 8.61 12.42 -8.95
C ASN A 264 8.59 10.90 -8.73
N GLY A 265 8.38 10.49 -7.48
CA GLY A 265 8.13 9.09 -7.10
C GLY A 265 6.64 8.81 -6.91
N SER A 266 6.30 7.54 -6.72
CA SER A 266 4.93 7.08 -6.47
C SER A 266 4.65 6.96 -4.98
N GLY A 267 3.57 7.63 -4.54
CA GLY A 267 3.01 7.51 -3.20
C GLY A 267 1.83 6.55 -3.13
N MET A 268 1.34 6.39 -1.92
CA MET A 268 0.01 5.91 -1.63
C MET A 268 -0.53 6.77 -0.49
N HIS A 269 -1.09 7.92 -0.82
CA HIS A 269 -1.71 8.76 0.20
C HIS A 269 -2.90 8.02 0.81
N ILE A 270 -3.11 8.14 2.11
CA ILE A 270 -4.14 7.37 2.81
C ILE A 270 -5.05 8.31 3.59
N HIS A 271 -6.26 8.49 3.06
CA HIS A 271 -7.33 9.16 3.76
C HIS A 271 -7.88 8.27 4.87
N GLN A 272 -8.14 8.83 6.04
CA GLN A 272 -8.61 8.08 7.21
C GLN A 272 -9.70 8.84 7.97
N SER A 273 -10.69 8.11 8.44
CA SER A 273 -11.73 8.62 9.35
C SER A 273 -12.30 7.50 10.22
N ILE A 274 -12.82 7.85 11.39
CA ILE A 274 -13.50 6.92 12.30
C ILE A 274 -14.98 7.32 12.40
N TRP A 275 -15.85 6.32 12.44
CA TRP A 275 -17.29 6.47 12.59
C TRP A 275 -17.82 5.61 13.72
N LYS A 276 -18.90 6.10 14.36
CA LYS A 276 -19.68 5.39 15.34
C LYS A 276 -21.14 5.39 14.91
N GLY A 277 -21.63 4.25 14.43
CA GLY A 277 -22.87 4.18 13.68
C GLY A 277 -22.82 5.07 12.44
N ASP A 278 -23.71 6.05 12.36
CA ASP A 278 -23.78 7.03 11.26
C ASP A 278 -23.13 8.38 11.62
N THR A 279 -22.44 8.46 12.76
CA THR A 279 -21.81 9.69 13.25
C THR A 279 -20.31 9.70 12.90
N PRO A 280 -19.84 10.71 12.15
CA PRO A 280 -18.42 10.90 11.89
C PRO A 280 -17.69 11.41 13.14
N VAL A 281 -16.84 10.59 13.73
CA VAL A 281 -16.10 10.93 14.97
C VAL A 281 -15.11 12.08 14.75
N PHE A 282 -14.61 12.22 13.51
CA PHE A 282 -13.62 13.25 13.19
C PHE A 282 -14.20 14.64 12.95
N SER A 283 -15.52 14.78 12.81
CA SER A 283 -16.16 16.08 12.64
C SER A 283 -16.31 16.84 13.95
N GLY A 284 -15.97 18.13 13.97
CA GLY A 284 -16.06 18.97 15.16
C GLY A 284 -15.91 20.45 14.82
N ASP A 285 -15.59 21.23 15.84
CA ASP A 285 -15.45 22.69 15.75
C ASP A 285 -14.01 23.16 16.04
N ALA A 286 -13.05 22.22 16.14
CA ALA A 286 -11.64 22.53 16.28
C ALA A 286 -11.01 22.88 14.92
N TYR A 287 -9.68 22.89 14.83
CA TYR A 287 -8.94 23.28 13.63
C TYR A 287 -9.43 22.53 12.38
N ALA A 288 -9.67 23.28 11.32
CA ALA A 288 -10.16 22.81 10.02
C ALA A 288 -11.47 22.00 10.05
N GLY A 289 -12.32 22.22 11.07
CA GLY A 289 -13.60 21.51 11.22
C GLY A 289 -13.46 20.09 11.77
N LEU A 290 -12.30 19.76 12.32
CA LEU A 290 -12.06 18.49 13.02
C LEU A 290 -12.54 18.53 14.47
N SER A 291 -12.73 17.35 15.05
CA SER A 291 -12.93 17.18 16.48
C SER A 291 -11.57 17.10 17.22
N GLU A 292 -11.58 17.33 18.54
CA GLU A 292 -10.42 17.06 19.40
C GLU A 292 -9.96 15.59 19.27
N THR A 293 -10.91 14.66 19.11
CA THR A 293 -10.59 13.25 18.89
C THR A 293 -9.79 13.04 17.61
N ALA A 294 -10.13 13.74 16.53
CA ALA A 294 -9.37 13.68 15.28
C ALA A 294 -7.97 14.28 15.43
N LEU A 295 -7.82 15.39 16.17
CA LEU A 295 -6.51 15.98 16.46
C LEU A 295 -5.65 15.01 17.29
N HIS A 296 -6.19 14.36 18.30
CA HIS A 296 -5.47 13.34 19.05
C HIS A 296 -5.08 12.13 18.17
N TYR A 297 -5.95 11.71 17.24
CA TYR A 297 -5.63 10.67 16.27
C TYR A 297 -4.42 11.06 15.41
N ILE A 298 -4.42 12.28 14.87
CA ILE A 298 -3.28 12.84 14.11
C ILE A 298 -2.03 12.89 14.99
N GLY A 299 -2.16 13.34 16.24
CA GLY A 299 -1.06 13.39 17.20
C GLY A 299 -0.42 12.01 17.42
N GLY A 300 -1.23 10.96 17.55
CA GLY A 300 -0.74 9.59 17.65
C GLY A 300 0.02 9.14 16.40
N ILE A 301 -0.51 9.41 15.20
CA ILE A 301 0.17 9.07 13.95
C ILE A 301 1.51 9.81 13.84
N LEU A 302 1.57 11.10 14.11
CA LEU A 302 2.81 11.88 14.03
C LEU A 302 3.84 11.42 15.06
N LYS A 303 3.41 11.09 16.29
CA LYS A 303 4.28 10.55 17.34
C LYS A 303 4.94 9.23 16.90
N HIS A 304 4.17 8.32 16.34
CA HIS A 304 4.62 6.97 15.97
C HIS A 304 5.05 6.86 14.50
N ALA A 305 5.14 7.98 13.77
CA ALA A 305 5.39 7.99 12.33
C ALA A 305 6.65 7.20 11.91
N LYS A 306 7.73 7.26 12.70
CA LYS A 306 8.97 6.53 12.40
C LYS A 306 8.81 5.01 12.53
N ALA A 307 8.03 4.54 13.49
CA ALA A 307 7.67 3.11 13.57
C ALA A 307 6.70 2.70 12.45
N ILE A 308 5.73 3.57 12.12
CA ILE A 308 4.80 3.36 11.00
C ILE A 308 5.56 3.27 9.67
N ASN A 309 6.65 4.02 9.47
CA ASN A 309 7.47 3.92 8.25
C ASN A 309 7.94 2.50 7.96
N ALA A 310 8.15 1.67 8.97
CA ALA A 310 8.52 0.26 8.78
C ALA A 310 7.53 -0.51 7.91
N PHE A 311 6.24 -0.22 8.01
CA PHE A 311 5.17 -0.84 7.25
C PHE A 311 4.75 0.00 6.04
N ALA A 312 4.65 1.32 6.20
CA ALA A 312 4.15 2.25 5.21
C ALA A 312 5.18 2.59 4.11
N ASN A 313 6.47 2.43 4.42
CA ASN A 313 7.62 2.68 3.54
C ASN A 313 8.62 1.52 3.68
N SER A 314 8.20 0.34 3.29
CA SER A 314 8.77 -0.93 3.69
C SER A 314 9.92 -1.43 2.82
N THR A 315 10.47 -0.58 1.93
CA THR A 315 11.57 -0.96 1.03
C THR A 315 12.72 0.04 1.09
N THR A 316 13.92 -0.39 0.71
CA THR A 316 15.07 0.52 0.55
C THR A 316 14.80 1.59 -0.51
N ASN A 317 13.96 1.28 -1.50
CA ASN A 317 13.56 2.22 -2.56
C ASN A 317 12.59 3.30 -2.05
N SER A 318 11.80 3.03 -0.99
CA SER A 318 10.90 4.01 -0.37
C SER A 318 11.63 5.30 0.05
N TYR A 319 12.84 5.16 0.57
CA TYR A 319 13.66 6.28 1.06
C TYR A 319 14.40 7.04 -0.04
N LYS A 320 14.35 6.57 -1.28
CA LYS A 320 14.71 7.33 -2.48
C LYS A 320 13.59 8.26 -2.95
N ARG A 321 12.33 7.95 -2.58
CA ARG A 321 11.17 8.84 -2.76
C ARG A 321 11.10 9.90 -1.65
N LEU A 322 11.31 9.51 -0.39
CA LEU A 322 11.17 10.37 0.80
C LEU A 322 12.38 11.32 0.93
N ILE A 323 12.56 12.17 -0.06
CA ILE A 323 13.57 13.21 -0.11
C ILE A 323 12.93 14.57 -0.41
N PRO A 324 13.43 15.69 0.13
CA PRO A 324 12.89 17.02 -0.15
C PRO A 324 12.89 17.38 -1.63
N GLY A 325 11.88 18.11 -2.09
CA GLY A 325 11.85 18.70 -3.44
C GLY A 325 11.22 17.84 -4.54
N PHE A 326 10.61 16.69 -4.21
CA PHE A 326 9.94 15.80 -5.17
C PHE A 326 8.47 15.47 -4.76
N GLU A 327 7.78 16.44 -4.16
CA GLU A 327 6.40 16.31 -3.67
C GLU A 327 6.18 15.18 -2.65
N ALA A 328 7.26 14.66 -2.06
CA ALA A 328 7.21 13.70 -0.97
C ALA A 328 7.35 14.44 0.36
N PRO A 329 6.32 14.44 1.24
CA PRO A 329 6.38 15.15 2.51
C PRO A 329 7.25 14.37 3.50
N VAL A 330 8.38 14.97 3.88
CA VAL A 330 9.32 14.36 4.84
C VAL A 330 9.16 14.93 6.25
N LEU A 331 8.60 16.14 6.39
CA LEU A 331 8.41 16.81 7.67
C LEU A 331 7.14 16.35 8.36
N LEU A 332 7.25 15.90 9.60
CA LEU A 332 6.13 15.42 10.42
C LEU A 332 5.33 16.61 10.96
N ALA A 333 4.50 17.15 10.11
CA ALA A 333 3.63 18.28 10.40
C ALA A 333 2.21 17.99 9.87
N TYR A 334 1.22 18.72 10.39
CA TYR A 334 -0.14 18.69 9.87
C TYR A 334 -0.61 20.08 9.47
N SER A 335 -1.46 20.15 8.45
CA SER A 335 -2.02 21.42 7.97
C SER A 335 -3.29 21.22 7.15
N ALA A 336 -4.16 22.23 7.17
CA ALA A 336 -5.32 22.27 6.30
C ALA A 336 -4.89 22.64 4.88
N ARG A 337 -5.34 21.84 3.87
CA ARG A 337 -5.14 22.11 2.44
C ARG A 337 -3.69 22.13 1.94
N ASN A 338 -2.72 21.96 2.79
CA ASN A 338 -1.30 22.08 2.47
C ASN A 338 -0.71 20.71 2.09
N ARG A 339 -0.28 20.55 0.84
CA ARG A 339 0.31 19.32 0.31
C ARG A 339 1.75 19.08 0.75
N SER A 340 2.43 20.09 1.30
CA SER A 340 3.80 19.94 1.80
C SER A 340 3.88 19.30 3.19
N ALA A 341 2.74 19.23 3.92
CA ALA A 341 2.65 18.56 5.21
C ALA A 341 2.48 17.04 5.05
N SER A 342 3.09 16.25 5.95
CA SER A 342 2.93 14.79 5.96
C SER A 342 1.52 14.33 6.36
N CYS A 343 0.78 15.17 7.08
CA CYS A 343 -0.64 15.00 7.34
C CYS A 343 -1.42 16.21 6.82
N ARG A 344 -2.19 16.02 5.75
CA ARG A 344 -3.08 17.03 5.21
C ARG A 344 -4.50 16.83 5.70
N ILE A 345 -5.20 17.92 6.01
CA ILE A 345 -6.64 17.91 6.29
C ILE A 345 -7.36 18.47 5.07
N PRO A 346 -8.02 17.63 4.25
CA PRO A 346 -8.74 18.09 3.07
C PRO A 346 -9.94 18.97 3.43
N ILE A 347 -10.23 19.96 2.59
CA ILE A 347 -11.51 20.67 2.68
C ILE A 347 -12.64 19.71 2.38
N THR A 348 -13.73 19.82 3.11
CA THR A 348 -14.95 19.06 2.86
C THR A 348 -16.16 20.00 2.77
N LEU A 349 -17.12 19.63 1.91
CA LEU A 349 -18.40 20.35 1.79
C LEU A 349 -19.41 19.86 2.82
N SER A 350 -19.11 18.82 3.57
CA SER A 350 -20.01 18.17 4.51
C SER A 350 -19.25 17.69 5.75
N LYS A 351 -19.88 17.79 6.92
CA LYS A 351 -19.33 17.22 8.18
C LYS A 351 -19.00 15.73 8.04
N LYS A 352 -19.71 14.98 7.21
CA LYS A 352 -19.44 13.56 6.93
C LYS A 352 -18.12 13.32 6.19
N GLY A 353 -17.55 14.32 5.56
CA GLY A 353 -16.27 14.23 4.86
C GLY A 353 -15.04 14.50 5.72
N ALA A 354 -15.23 14.81 7.03
CA ALA A 354 -14.12 15.10 7.94
C ALA A 354 -13.15 13.91 8.03
N ARG A 355 -11.88 14.14 7.65
CA ARG A 355 -10.84 13.12 7.56
C ARG A 355 -9.45 13.73 7.60
N CYS A 356 -8.45 12.92 7.88
CA CYS A 356 -7.05 13.26 7.64
C CYS A 356 -6.49 12.43 6.47
N GLU A 357 -5.46 12.93 5.82
CA GLU A 357 -4.72 12.30 4.73
C GLU A 357 -3.25 12.19 5.12
N ILE A 358 -2.75 10.98 5.25
CA ILE A 358 -1.34 10.70 5.52
C ILE A 358 -0.63 10.49 4.19
N ARG A 359 0.42 11.28 3.93
CA ARG A 359 1.02 11.43 2.61
C ARG A 359 2.39 10.76 2.43
N PHE A 360 3.06 10.35 3.51
CA PHE A 360 4.36 9.68 3.40
C PHE A 360 4.30 8.22 2.94
N PRO A 361 3.20 7.43 3.11
CA PRO A 361 3.16 6.06 2.66
C PRO A 361 3.36 5.90 1.16
N ASP A 362 3.79 4.71 0.75
CA ASP A 362 3.86 4.27 -0.63
C ASP A 362 3.24 2.89 -0.83
N ALA A 363 2.98 2.53 -2.09
CA ALA A 363 2.26 1.31 -2.43
C ALA A 363 3.10 0.03 -2.38
N SER A 364 4.40 0.09 -2.04
CA SER A 364 5.25 -1.09 -1.87
C SER A 364 4.98 -1.84 -0.57
N GLY A 365 4.39 -1.16 0.42
CA GLY A 365 4.06 -1.73 1.72
C GLY A 365 2.94 -2.78 1.68
N ASN A 366 2.88 -3.55 2.77
CA ASN A 366 1.76 -4.45 3.04
C ASN A 366 0.54 -3.63 3.50
N PRO A 367 -0.57 -3.57 2.72
CA PRO A 367 -1.67 -2.68 3.05
C PRO A 367 -2.36 -3.04 4.38
N TYR A 368 -2.43 -4.32 4.72
CA TYR A 368 -3.03 -4.77 5.99
C TYR A 368 -2.24 -4.26 7.19
N LEU A 369 -0.92 -4.45 7.19
CA LEU A 369 -0.05 -4.00 8.27
C LEU A 369 0.03 -2.47 8.33
N THR A 370 0.10 -1.81 7.18
CA THR A 370 0.16 -0.35 7.08
C THR A 370 -1.09 0.29 7.68
N PHE A 371 -2.28 -0.17 7.27
CA PHE A 371 -3.54 0.41 7.76
C PHE A 371 -3.77 0.08 9.24
N ALA A 372 -3.45 -1.15 9.67
CA ALA A 372 -3.52 -1.54 11.06
C ALA A 372 -2.59 -0.70 11.94
N ALA A 373 -1.32 -0.51 11.55
CA ALA A 373 -0.37 0.30 12.30
C ALA A 373 -0.81 1.76 12.43
N MET A 374 -1.37 2.35 11.36
CA MET A 374 -1.92 3.71 11.42
C MET A 374 -3.13 3.82 12.34
N LEU A 375 -4.05 2.86 12.28
CA LEU A 375 -5.21 2.83 13.18
C LEU A 375 -4.77 2.71 14.64
N MET A 376 -3.83 1.80 14.93
CA MET A 376 -3.32 1.60 16.28
C MET A 376 -2.61 2.85 16.82
N ALA A 377 -1.81 3.53 16.01
CA ALA A 377 -1.15 4.79 16.37
C ALA A 377 -2.17 5.90 16.66
N GLY A 378 -3.19 6.02 15.82
CA GLY A 378 -4.26 6.99 16.03
C GLY A 378 -5.07 6.71 17.30
N LEU A 379 -5.37 5.44 17.60
CA LEU A 379 -6.07 5.03 18.82
C LEU A 379 -5.22 5.26 20.06
N ASP A 380 -3.89 5.04 19.99
CA ASP A 380 -2.96 5.42 21.07
C ASP A 380 -2.99 6.92 21.31
N GLY A 381 -3.00 7.72 20.25
CA GLY A 381 -3.14 9.18 20.32
C GLY A 381 -4.42 9.62 21.03
N ILE A 382 -5.55 9.01 20.68
CA ILE A 382 -6.85 9.30 21.34
C ILE A 382 -6.82 8.90 22.81
N LYS A 383 -6.37 7.69 23.11
CA LYS A 383 -6.30 7.13 24.46
C LYS A 383 -5.45 7.98 25.39
N ASN A 384 -4.30 8.45 24.91
CA ASN A 384 -3.33 9.22 25.68
C ASN A 384 -3.48 10.74 25.47
N LYS A 385 -4.48 11.20 24.73
CA LYS A 385 -4.73 12.62 24.42
C LYS A 385 -3.51 13.34 23.86
N ILE A 386 -2.85 12.70 22.89
CA ILE A 386 -1.64 13.24 22.26
C ILE A 386 -2.06 14.29 21.24
N HIS A 387 -1.83 15.55 21.56
CA HIS A 387 -2.10 16.65 20.63
C HIS A 387 -0.95 16.79 19.62
N PRO A 388 -1.22 17.03 18.32
CA PRO A 388 -0.19 17.11 17.29
C PRO A 388 0.65 18.40 17.31
N GLY A 389 0.42 19.29 18.26
CA GLY A 389 1.05 20.61 18.34
C GLY A 389 0.31 21.65 17.51
N GLU A 390 1.01 22.69 17.07
CA GLU A 390 0.44 23.73 16.20
C GLU A 390 0.44 23.29 14.72
N SER A 391 -0.56 23.74 13.96
CA SER A 391 -0.63 23.50 12.52
C SER A 391 0.39 24.33 11.76
N PHE A 392 0.91 23.77 10.66
CA PHE A 392 1.84 24.46 9.77
C PHE A 392 1.14 24.91 8.48
N ASP A 393 0.56 26.11 8.48
CA ASP A 393 -0.18 26.65 7.33
C ASP A 393 0.74 27.45 6.34
N LYS A 394 2.05 27.13 6.36
CA LYS A 394 3.08 27.67 5.45
C LYS A 394 3.53 26.59 4.46
N ASP A 395 4.08 26.98 3.32
CA ASP A 395 4.77 26.05 2.44
C ASP A 395 6.03 25.52 3.12
N LEU A 396 6.03 24.25 3.50
CA LEU A 396 7.13 23.60 4.21
C LEU A 396 8.38 23.40 3.33
N TYR A 397 8.24 23.46 2.00
CA TYR A 397 9.37 23.38 1.08
C TYR A 397 10.18 24.70 0.99
N GLU A 398 9.57 25.82 1.37
CA GLU A 398 10.18 27.15 1.35
C GLU A 398 10.62 27.65 2.74
N LEU A 399 10.54 26.82 3.77
CA LEU A 399 10.94 27.19 5.12
C LEU A 399 12.46 27.47 5.21
N PRO A 400 12.87 28.46 6.02
CA PRO A 400 14.28 28.66 6.35
C PRO A 400 14.89 27.40 6.99
N PRO A 401 16.16 27.09 6.73
CA PRO A 401 16.83 25.89 7.27
C PRO A 401 16.73 25.73 8.79
N GLU A 402 16.69 26.84 9.52
CA GLU A 402 16.58 26.83 10.98
C GLU A 402 15.18 26.39 11.45
N GLU A 403 14.10 26.78 10.74
CA GLU A 403 12.74 26.33 11.02
C GLU A 403 12.57 24.84 10.65
N VAL A 404 13.15 24.41 9.53
CA VAL A 404 13.11 22.99 9.09
C VAL A 404 13.75 22.07 10.14
N LYS A 405 14.89 22.45 10.72
CA LYS A 405 15.59 21.65 11.76
C LYS A 405 14.77 21.43 13.02
N ALA A 406 13.81 22.30 13.31
CA ALA A 406 12.95 22.18 14.48
C ALA A 406 11.77 21.20 14.29
N ILE A 407 11.47 20.81 13.04
CA ILE A 407 10.35 19.93 12.72
C ILE A 407 10.88 18.49 12.63
N PRO A 408 10.28 17.51 13.36
CA PRO A 408 10.63 16.10 13.22
C PRO A 408 10.43 15.61 11.77
N THR A 409 11.23 14.62 11.36
CA THR A 409 11.15 14.02 10.02
C THR A 409 10.73 12.56 10.08
N VAL A 410 10.21 12.05 8.97
CA VAL A 410 10.14 10.62 8.70
C VAL A 410 11.52 9.99 8.68
N CYS A 411 11.62 8.66 8.71
CA CYS A 411 12.91 7.98 8.60
C CYS A 411 13.61 8.28 7.28
N GLY A 412 14.94 8.31 7.32
CA GLY A 412 15.81 8.49 6.14
C GLY A 412 16.26 7.18 5.49
N SER A 413 16.01 6.03 6.13
CA SER A 413 16.37 4.71 5.62
C SER A 413 15.46 3.61 6.15
N LEU A 414 15.42 2.47 5.46
CA LEU A 414 14.70 1.29 5.93
C LEU A 414 15.29 0.76 7.26
N ARG A 415 16.61 0.85 7.44
CA ARG A 415 17.27 0.51 8.69
C ARG A 415 16.76 1.35 9.85
N GLU A 416 16.73 2.66 9.69
CA GLU A 416 16.19 3.58 10.71
C GLU A 416 14.72 3.23 11.04
N ALA A 417 13.91 2.88 10.05
CA ALA A 417 12.52 2.51 10.27
C ALA A 417 12.39 1.21 11.10
N MET A 418 13.21 0.18 10.80
CA MET A 418 13.21 -1.06 11.57
C MET A 418 13.69 -0.84 13.00
N GLU A 419 14.73 -0.03 13.20
CA GLU A 419 15.24 0.32 14.54
C GLU A 419 14.23 1.13 15.36
N ASN A 420 13.43 1.98 14.72
CA ASN A 420 12.35 2.70 15.39
C ASN A 420 11.15 1.79 15.70
N LEU A 421 10.80 0.87 14.81
CA LEU A 421 9.77 -0.13 15.07
C LEU A 421 10.15 -1.01 16.28
N ASP A 422 11.42 -1.41 16.39
CA ASP A 422 11.92 -2.19 17.52
C ASP A 422 11.76 -1.46 18.86
N LYS A 423 12.02 -0.17 18.88
CA LYS A 423 11.96 0.68 20.07
C LYS A 423 10.56 1.16 20.42
N ASP A 424 9.70 1.38 19.44
CA ASP A 424 8.37 1.99 19.58
C ASP A 424 7.30 1.03 19.02
N ARG A 425 7.05 -0.06 19.75
CA ARG A 425 6.11 -1.12 19.36
C ARG A 425 4.91 -1.28 20.30
N GLU A 426 4.95 -0.67 21.48
CA GLU A 426 3.93 -0.86 22.52
C GLU A 426 2.52 -0.48 22.03
N PHE A 427 2.40 0.58 21.22
CA PHE A 427 1.11 1.00 20.66
C PHE A 427 0.51 -0.06 19.71
N LEU A 428 1.33 -0.84 19.04
CA LEU A 428 0.92 -1.90 18.09
C LEU A 428 0.40 -3.14 18.85
N THR A 429 0.99 -3.47 20.01
CA THR A 429 0.65 -4.67 20.76
C THR A 429 -0.57 -4.52 21.66
N GLN A 430 -1.13 -3.31 21.76
CA GLN A 430 -2.37 -3.06 22.49
C GLN A 430 -3.48 -4.00 22.00
N GLY A 431 -4.19 -4.62 22.95
CA GLY A 431 -5.27 -5.56 22.65
C GLY A 431 -4.85 -6.83 21.89
N GLY A 432 -3.55 -7.12 21.79
CA GLY A 432 -3.03 -8.28 21.04
C GLY A 432 -3.19 -8.16 19.53
N VAL A 433 -3.27 -6.94 18.99
CA VAL A 433 -3.42 -6.69 17.54
C VAL A 433 -2.20 -7.17 16.79
N PHE A 434 -1.02 -6.61 17.11
CA PHE A 434 0.27 -7.19 16.72
C PHE A 434 0.81 -8.01 17.90
N THR A 435 1.75 -8.90 17.63
CA THR A 435 2.52 -9.60 18.66
C THR A 435 4.01 -9.27 18.52
N ASP A 436 4.75 -9.37 19.60
CA ASP A 436 6.21 -9.18 19.55
C ASP A 436 6.85 -10.18 18.59
N ASP A 437 6.40 -11.44 18.58
CA ASP A 437 6.84 -12.47 17.64
C ASP A 437 6.68 -12.07 16.17
N GLN A 438 5.52 -11.50 15.81
CA GLN A 438 5.27 -11.01 14.45
C GLN A 438 6.19 -9.83 14.11
N ILE A 439 6.35 -8.87 15.03
CA ILE A 439 7.19 -7.69 14.81
C ILE A 439 8.64 -8.10 14.65
N ASP A 440 9.15 -8.99 15.51
CA ASP A 440 10.52 -9.49 15.44
C ASP A 440 10.79 -10.25 14.13
N ALA A 441 9.86 -11.11 13.72
CA ALA A 441 9.97 -11.83 12.44
C ALA A 441 9.95 -10.86 11.23
N TYR A 442 9.12 -9.82 11.27
CA TYR A 442 9.08 -8.81 10.23
C TYR A 442 10.38 -7.99 10.17
N ILE A 443 10.90 -7.56 11.31
CA ILE A 443 12.20 -6.86 11.41
C ILE A 443 13.32 -7.72 10.85
N ALA A 444 13.41 -8.98 11.25
CA ALA A 444 14.42 -9.92 10.75
C ALA A 444 14.36 -10.07 9.23
N LEU A 445 13.13 -10.26 8.68
CA LEU A 445 12.89 -10.36 7.26
C LEU A 445 13.35 -9.11 6.49
N LYS A 446 13.14 -7.91 7.05
CA LYS A 446 13.55 -6.66 6.44
C LYS A 446 15.05 -6.39 6.55
N PHE A 447 15.70 -6.86 7.60
CA PHE A 447 17.17 -6.79 7.69
C PHE A 447 17.88 -7.63 6.63
N GLU A 448 17.30 -8.75 6.16
CA GLU A 448 17.82 -9.48 5.00
C GLU A 448 17.86 -8.60 3.73
N GLU A 449 16.80 -7.83 3.48
CA GLU A 449 16.71 -6.89 2.35
C GLU A 449 17.71 -5.73 2.50
N ILE A 450 17.84 -5.18 3.71
CA ILE A 450 18.78 -4.10 4.04
C ILE A 450 20.23 -4.56 3.78
N HIS A 451 20.62 -5.72 4.32
CA HIS A 451 21.97 -6.27 4.14
C HIS A 451 22.26 -6.54 2.66
N LYS A 452 21.31 -7.13 1.94
CA LYS A 452 21.47 -7.37 0.49
C LYS A 452 21.72 -6.08 -0.28
N PHE A 453 21.01 -5.02 0.07
CA PHE A 453 21.15 -3.71 -0.59
C PHE A 453 22.47 -3.02 -0.21
N GLU A 454 22.81 -2.97 1.08
CA GLU A 454 23.99 -2.27 1.59
C GLU A 454 25.32 -2.90 1.16
N HIS A 455 25.32 -4.21 0.85
CA HIS A 455 26.53 -4.92 0.44
C HIS A 455 26.70 -5.05 -1.09
N ALA A 456 25.75 -4.50 -1.87
CA ALA A 456 25.83 -4.51 -3.32
C ALA A 456 26.47 -3.19 -3.82
N PRO A 457 27.62 -3.23 -4.52
CA PRO A 457 28.18 -2.03 -5.12
C PRO A 457 27.19 -1.37 -6.09
N HIS A 458 27.11 -0.05 -6.07
CA HIS A 458 26.20 0.72 -6.90
C HIS A 458 26.97 1.53 -7.96
N PRO A 459 26.44 1.69 -9.20
CA PRO A 459 27.14 2.48 -10.24
C PRO A 459 27.56 3.88 -9.81
N VAL A 460 26.78 4.55 -8.97
CA VAL A 460 27.12 5.89 -8.45
C VAL A 460 28.39 5.90 -7.59
N GLU A 461 28.74 4.79 -6.93
CA GLU A 461 29.97 4.68 -6.13
C GLU A 461 31.20 4.65 -7.05
N PHE A 462 31.08 4.00 -8.22
CA PHE A 462 32.13 4.02 -9.24
C PHE A 462 32.35 5.44 -9.80
N GLU A 463 31.26 6.19 -10.04
CA GLU A 463 31.35 7.58 -10.46
C GLU A 463 32.07 8.44 -9.42
N MET A 464 31.73 8.29 -8.12
CA MET A 464 32.28 9.13 -7.04
C MET A 464 33.68 8.72 -6.60
N TYR A 465 34.00 7.41 -6.58
CA TYR A 465 35.15 6.91 -5.82
C TYR A 465 36.16 6.11 -6.65
N TYR A 466 35.91 5.79 -7.91
CA TYR A 466 36.79 4.90 -8.68
C TYR A 466 38.23 5.43 -8.79
N SER A 467 38.40 6.72 -8.84
CA SER A 467 39.71 7.38 -8.96
C SER A 467 40.20 8.06 -7.66
N SER A 468 39.54 7.75 -6.51
CA SER A 468 39.95 8.30 -5.20
C SER A 468 41.19 7.62 -4.62
#